data_1a430301bd011dec7905efb7db890454
#
_entry.id   1a430301bd011dec7905efb7db890454
#
_cell.length_a   1.000
_cell.length_b   1.000
_cell.length_c   1.000
_cell.angle_alpha   90.00
_cell.angle_beta   90.00
_cell.angle_gamma   90.00
#
_symmetry.space_group_name_H-M   'P 1'
#
loop_
_entity.id
_entity.type
_entity.pdbx_description
1 polymer ?
#
loop_
_entity_poly.entity_id
_entity_poly.type
_entity_poly.pdbx_seq_one_letter_code
_entity_poly.pdbx_strand_id
1 'polypeptide(L)'
;MAALRSEIEELWERRDDEAVVYTTEALAAVDGAIGLLDRGRVRVAELMDGNVVTHEWLKCAIVLLYQQAEPGITRFGPFECADKIPLKSEIEASGVQVSPGAVIRRGSYQEPGVVVMPSHIGIGSYVGEGTLVDSWVGIGSCAQVGRNVHLSGGVGLGGMIEPPMAKPVVIEDDAFIGARSMIYSGARVGEGALLGAGALLTDTIPVIDAATGEELSRGEVPPWTVAVPASRPREYSGGTFGLPCLLVIKHLEKGERHDKAKLNEAVRAQPLTL
;
A
#
# COMPACT_ATOMS: atom_id res chain seq x y z
N MET A 1 23.49 1.86 9.96
CA MET A 1 22.18 2.49 9.67
C MET A 1 22.16 3.97 10.03
N ALA A 2 22.48 4.41 11.24
CA ALA A 2 22.44 5.82 11.60
C ALA A 2 23.30 6.72 10.69
N ALA A 3 24.52 6.32 10.36
CA ALA A 3 25.40 7.06 9.43
C ALA A 3 24.79 7.19 8.04
N LEU A 4 24.26 6.11 7.48
CA LEU A 4 23.61 6.13 6.15
C LEU A 4 22.37 7.04 6.14
N ARG A 5 21.57 7.00 7.21
CA ARG A 5 20.41 7.89 7.36
C ARG A 5 20.85 9.36 7.34
N SER A 6 21.85 9.74 8.15
CA SER A 6 22.35 11.13 8.18
C SER A 6 22.89 11.57 6.82
N GLU A 7 23.56 10.68 6.09
CA GLU A 7 24.07 10.94 4.74
C GLU A 7 22.93 11.19 3.74
N ILE A 8 21.85 10.37 3.75
CA ILE A 8 20.67 10.59 2.91
C ILE A 8 19.96 11.89 3.27
N GLU A 9 19.82 12.21 4.55
CA GLU A 9 19.22 13.46 5.02
C GLU A 9 20.04 14.69 4.56
N GLU A 10 21.37 14.63 4.62
CA GLU A 10 22.25 15.68 4.09
C GLU A 10 22.16 15.82 2.56
N LEU A 11 22.14 14.71 1.82
CA LEU A 11 21.94 14.70 0.38
C LEU A 11 20.59 15.31 0.00
N TRP A 12 19.54 15.01 0.76
CA TRP A 12 18.21 15.57 0.55
C TRP A 12 18.15 17.08 0.71
N GLU A 13 18.82 17.63 1.71
CA GLU A 13 18.92 19.09 1.90
C GLU A 13 19.66 19.79 0.74
N ARG A 14 20.55 19.06 0.06
CA ARG A 14 21.33 19.55 -1.07
C ARG A 14 20.92 18.96 -2.42
N ARG A 15 19.69 18.45 -2.52
CA ARG A 15 19.21 17.71 -3.72
C ARG A 15 19.19 18.52 -5.01
N ASP A 16 19.23 19.86 -4.92
CA ASP A 16 19.28 20.76 -6.08
C ASP A 16 20.70 21.04 -6.55
N ASP A 17 21.74 20.56 -5.84
CA ASP A 17 23.15 20.70 -6.17
C ASP A 17 23.66 19.46 -6.89
N GLU A 18 23.67 19.50 -8.23
CA GLU A 18 24.12 18.37 -9.06
C GLU A 18 25.56 17.92 -8.74
N ALA A 19 26.46 18.85 -8.35
CA ALA A 19 27.83 18.52 -8.00
C ALA A 19 27.94 17.65 -6.74
N VAL A 20 26.88 17.60 -5.92
CA VAL A 20 26.79 16.78 -4.70
C VAL A 20 26.04 15.50 -4.96
N VAL A 21 24.89 15.60 -5.60
CA VAL A 21 23.93 14.47 -5.76
C VAL A 21 24.47 13.39 -6.69
N TYR A 22 25.33 13.73 -7.66
CA TYR A 22 25.89 12.79 -8.63
C TYR A 22 27.32 12.32 -8.30
N THR A 23 27.81 12.55 -7.07
CA THR A 23 29.10 11.97 -6.65
C THR A 23 28.99 10.45 -6.49
N THR A 24 30.13 9.76 -6.63
CA THR A 24 30.19 8.30 -6.45
C THR A 24 29.67 7.87 -5.07
N GLU A 25 30.01 8.64 -4.03
CA GLU A 25 29.59 8.44 -2.67
C GLU A 25 28.06 8.60 -2.51
N ALA A 26 27.48 9.67 -3.08
CA ALA A 26 26.03 9.90 -3.06
C ALA A 26 25.26 8.79 -3.77
N LEU A 27 25.72 8.36 -4.95
CA LEU A 27 25.14 7.23 -5.68
C LEU A 27 25.19 5.94 -4.84
N ALA A 28 26.32 5.69 -4.18
CA ALA A 28 26.50 4.50 -3.33
C ALA A 28 25.61 4.56 -2.08
N ALA A 29 25.45 5.72 -1.46
CA ALA A 29 24.57 5.91 -0.29
C ALA A 29 23.09 5.64 -0.66
N VAL A 30 22.62 6.22 -1.76
CA VAL A 30 21.25 6.00 -2.26
C VAL A 30 21.04 4.52 -2.61
N ASP A 31 21.95 3.91 -3.37
CA ASP A 31 21.88 2.48 -3.69
C ASP A 31 21.89 1.58 -2.45
N GLY A 32 22.68 1.94 -1.45
CA GLY A 32 22.73 1.27 -0.15
C GLY A 32 21.39 1.32 0.59
N ALA A 33 20.72 2.48 0.63
CA ALA A 33 19.41 2.63 1.24
C ALA A 33 18.32 1.81 0.50
N ILE A 34 18.33 1.86 -0.83
CA ILE A 34 17.42 1.04 -1.65
C ILE A 34 17.70 -0.45 -1.46
N GLY A 35 18.97 -0.84 -1.36
CA GLY A 35 19.35 -2.23 -1.05
C GLY A 35 18.87 -2.72 0.32
N LEU A 36 18.77 -1.84 1.32
CA LEU A 36 18.16 -2.19 2.62
C LEU A 36 16.66 -2.42 2.50
N LEU A 37 15.94 -1.57 1.75
CA LEU A 37 14.52 -1.76 1.44
C LEU A 37 14.30 -3.07 0.68
N ASP A 38 15.09 -3.33 -0.35
CA ASP A 38 14.97 -4.51 -1.22
C ASP A 38 15.15 -5.84 -0.47
N ARG A 39 15.94 -5.83 0.61
CA ARG A 39 16.17 -6.98 1.48
C ARG A 39 15.27 -6.99 2.73
N GLY A 40 14.31 -6.09 2.85
CA GLY A 40 13.40 -6.00 3.99
C GLY A 40 14.09 -5.69 5.33
N ARG A 41 15.30 -5.09 5.30
CA ARG A 41 16.04 -4.71 6.52
C ARG A 41 15.52 -3.43 7.15
N VAL A 42 14.82 -2.63 6.37
CA VAL A 42 14.11 -1.41 6.78
C VAL A 42 12.78 -1.32 6.03
N ARG A 43 11.85 -0.59 6.59
CA ARG A 43 10.53 -0.32 5.97
C ARG A 43 10.32 1.18 5.88
N VAL A 44 9.57 1.63 4.87
CA VAL A 44 9.19 3.06 4.72
C VAL A 44 8.27 3.51 5.85
N ALA A 45 7.40 2.63 6.33
CA ALA A 45 6.62 2.90 7.53
C ALA A 45 6.33 1.61 8.31
N GLU A 46 6.13 1.78 9.60
CA GLU A 46 5.85 0.70 10.54
C GLU A 46 4.76 1.13 11.52
N LEU A 47 4.03 0.16 12.06
CA LEU A 47 3.13 0.38 13.18
C LEU A 47 3.92 0.33 14.48
N MET A 48 3.93 1.44 15.22
CA MET A 48 4.54 1.55 16.55
C MET A 48 3.49 2.08 17.52
N ASP A 49 3.19 1.32 18.55
CA ASP A 49 2.17 1.67 19.55
C ASP A 49 0.81 2.10 18.94
N GLY A 50 0.40 1.40 17.88
CA GLY A 50 -0.86 1.66 17.16
C GLY A 50 -0.81 2.84 16.18
N ASN A 51 0.31 3.54 16.06
CA ASN A 51 0.50 4.65 15.14
C ASN A 51 1.36 4.27 13.96
N VAL A 52 1.05 4.82 12.78
CA VAL A 52 1.90 4.71 11.60
C VAL A 52 3.06 5.69 11.73
N VAL A 53 4.27 5.17 11.87
CA VAL A 53 5.52 5.94 11.89
C VAL A 53 6.18 5.83 10.53
N THR A 54 6.35 6.96 9.85
CA THR A 54 6.99 7.04 8.53
C THR A 54 8.48 7.35 8.69
N HIS A 55 9.32 6.58 8.02
CA HIS A 55 10.77 6.80 7.94
C HIS A 55 11.08 7.66 6.70
N GLU A 56 10.92 8.96 6.83
CA GLU A 56 11.00 9.95 5.74
C GLU A 56 12.29 9.85 4.94
N TRP A 57 13.42 9.59 5.61
CA TRP A 57 14.74 9.47 4.96
C TRP A 57 14.78 8.38 3.87
N LEU A 58 13.99 7.30 4.01
CA LEU A 58 13.89 6.25 3.00
C LEU A 58 13.09 6.73 1.77
N LYS A 59 12.09 7.57 1.97
CA LYS A 59 11.37 8.21 0.87
C LYS A 59 12.24 9.24 0.17
N CYS A 60 13.04 10.00 0.92
CA CYS A 60 14.06 10.88 0.35
C CYS A 60 15.05 10.09 -0.53
N ALA A 61 15.53 8.94 -0.05
CA ALA A 61 16.41 8.08 -0.84
C ALA A 61 15.74 7.59 -2.14
N ILE A 62 14.43 7.26 -2.11
CA ILE A 62 13.70 6.86 -3.32
C ILE A 62 13.60 8.02 -4.32
N VAL A 63 13.32 9.25 -3.85
CA VAL A 63 13.27 10.44 -4.73
C VAL A 63 14.63 10.71 -5.33
N LEU A 64 15.71 10.68 -4.53
CA LEU A 64 17.08 10.83 -4.99
C LEU A 64 17.45 9.76 -6.03
N LEU A 65 17.02 8.51 -5.84
CA LEU A 65 17.21 7.46 -6.85
C LEU A 65 16.55 7.84 -8.18
N TYR A 66 15.28 8.32 -8.17
CA TYR A 66 14.61 8.74 -9.40
C TYR A 66 15.29 9.94 -10.07
N GLN A 67 15.92 10.82 -9.30
CA GLN A 67 16.71 11.93 -9.82
C GLN A 67 18.00 11.43 -10.47
N GLN A 68 18.74 10.55 -9.80
CA GLN A 68 20.05 10.05 -10.20
C GLN A 68 20.00 9.02 -11.35
N ALA A 69 18.93 8.22 -11.43
CA ALA A 69 18.87 7.10 -12.33
C ALA A 69 18.54 7.53 -13.77
N GLU A 70 19.28 6.97 -14.73
CA GLU A 70 18.94 7.01 -16.15
C GLU A 70 18.07 5.80 -16.52
N PRO A 71 17.16 5.92 -17.50
CA PRO A 71 16.34 4.79 -17.94
C PRO A 71 17.20 3.67 -18.52
N GLY A 72 17.12 2.48 -17.92
CA GLY A 72 17.74 1.26 -18.44
C GLY A 72 16.80 0.52 -19.39
N ILE A 73 17.37 -0.03 -20.48
CA ILE A 73 16.61 -0.82 -21.46
C ILE A 73 16.56 -2.28 -21.04
N THR A 74 15.36 -2.82 -20.91
CA THR A 74 15.11 -4.25 -20.67
C THR A 74 14.28 -4.84 -21.81
N ARG A 75 14.66 -6.04 -22.28
CA ARG A 75 13.98 -6.74 -23.37
C ARG A 75 13.34 -8.04 -22.89
N PHE A 76 12.08 -8.24 -23.23
CA PHE A 76 11.31 -9.45 -22.91
C PHE A 76 10.72 -10.02 -24.21
N GLY A 77 11.39 -10.96 -24.85
CA GLY A 77 10.99 -11.45 -26.16
C GLY A 77 10.89 -10.28 -27.16
N PRO A 78 9.72 -10.00 -27.75
CA PRO A 78 9.54 -8.91 -28.70
C PRO A 78 9.32 -7.54 -28.03
N PHE A 79 9.16 -7.48 -26.71
CA PHE A 79 8.89 -6.23 -25.98
C PHE A 79 10.18 -5.59 -25.48
N GLU A 80 10.23 -4.27 -25.54
CA GLU A 80 11.32 -3.45 -25.03
C GLU A 80 10.73 -2.40 -24.09
N CYS A 81 11.32 -2.28 -22.89
CA CYS A 81 10.92 -1.32 -21.87
C CYS A 81 12.11 -0.44 -21.48
N ALA A 82 11.86 0.83 -21.20
CA ALA A 82 12.81 1.77 -20.64
C ALA A 82 12.30 2.22 -19.27
N ASP A 83 13.01 1.88 -18.20
CA ASP A 83 12.59 2.28 -16.83
C ASP A 83 13.83 2.66 -16.00
N LYS A 84 13.66 3.64 -15.12
CA LYS A 84 14.67 4.06 -14.14
C LYS A 84 14.88 3.04 -13.03
N ILE A 85 13.83 2.29 -12.68
CA ILE A 85 13.88 1.33 -11.59
C ILE A 85 13.87 -0.09 -12.17
N PRO A 86 14.96 -0.85 -12.00
CA PRO A 86 15.01 -2.22 -12.49
C PRO A 86 14.00 -3.12 -11.77
N LEU A 87 13.70 -4.25 -12.37
CA LEU A 87 12.93 -5.30 -11.73
C LEU A 87 13.73 -5.93 -10.58
N LYS A 88 13.00 -6.46 -9.60
CA LYS A 88 13.57 -7.24 -8.51
C LYS A 88 14.22 -8.50 -9.05
N SER A 89 15.42 -8.79 -8.59
CA SER A 89 16.20 -10.01 -8.88
C SER A 89 16.06 -11.05 -7.76
N GLU A 90 16.65 -12.22 -7.95
CA GLU A 90 16.76 -13.28 -6.93
C GLU A 90 15.42 -13.80 -6.40
N ILE A 91 14.37 -13.79 -7.23
CA ILE A 91 13.01 -14.23 -6.86
C ILE A 91 13.04 -15.69 -6.36
N GLU A 92 13.80 -16.59 -7.02
CA GLU A 92 13.89 -18.00 -6.62
C GLU A 92 14.34 -18.17 -5.17
N ALA A 93 15.35 -17.40 -4.74
CA ALA A 93 15.89 -17.46 -3.38
C ALA A 93 15.00 -16.76 -2.34
N SER A 94 14.02 -15.97 -2.76
CA SER A 94 13.17 -15.18 -1.86
C SER A 94 12.06 -15.98 -1.16
N GLY A 95 11.72 -17.17 -1.66
CA GLY A 95 10.58 -17.96 -1.17
C GLY A 95 9.20 -17.38 -1.55
N VAL A 96 9.17 -16.47 -2.52
CA VAL A 96 7.96 -15.82 -3.03
C VAL A 96 7.51 -16.53 -4.30
N GLN A 97 6.22 -16.85 -4.41
CA GLN A 97 5.65 -17.38 -5.66
C GLN A 97 5.24 -16.20 -6.55
N VAL A 98 5.80 -16.12 -7.76
CA VAL A 98 5.54 -15.05 -8.71
C VAL A 98 5.03 -15.63 -10.03
N SER A 99 3.82 -15.23 -10.42
CA SER A 99 3.21 -15.65 -11.69
C SER A 99 3.75 -14.84 -12.88
N PRO A 100 3.81 -15.42 -14.09
CA PRO A 100 4.20 -14.70 -15.29
C PRO A 100 3.36 -13.44 -15.50
N GLY A 101 4.02 -12.33 -15.85
CA GLY A 101 3.38 -11.01 -16.05
C GLY A 101 3.31 -10.13 -14.80
N ALA A 102 3.76 -10.61 -13.65
CA ALA A 102 3.95 -9.76 -12.48
C ALA A 102 5.16 -8.84 -12.66
N VAL A 103 5.02 -7.58 -12.26
CA VAL A 103 6.06 -6.55 -12.29
C VAL A 103 6.39 -6.18 -10.85
N ILE A 104 7.53 -6.60 -10.36
CA ILE A 104 8.02 -6.32 -9.02
C ILE A 104 9.27 -5.45 -9.14
N ARG A 105 9.22 -4.22 -8.66
CA ARG A 105 10.36 -3.29 -8.74
C ARG A 105 11.38 -3.56 -7.63
N ARG A 106 12.66 -3.41 -7.95
CA ARG A 106 13.75 -3.36 -6.95
C ARG A 106 13.45 -2.31 -5.88
N GLY A 107 13.82 -2.58 -4.64
CA GLY A 107 13.51 -1.74 -3.49
C GLY A 107 12.12 -1.97 -2.89
N SER A 108 11.34 -2.91 -3.44
CA SER A 108 10.19 -3.48 -2.75
C SER A 108 10.58 -4.78 -2.05
N TYR A 109 9.87 -5.15 -0.99
CA TYR A 109 10.13 -6.40 -0.28
C TYR A 109 8.85 -7.21 -0.09
N GLN A 110 8.95 -8.50 -0.35
CA GLN A 110 7.93 -9.49 -0.12
C GLN A 110 8.51 -10.56 0.80
N GLU A 111 7.85 -10.83 1.92
CA GLU A 111 8.25 -11.92 2.82
C GLU A 111 8.08 -13.29 2.14
N PRO A 112 8.84 -14.32 2.55
CA PRO A 112 8.63 -15.69 2.09
C PRO A 112 7.17 -16.13 2.27
N GLY A 113 6.64 -16.94 1.33
CA GLY A 113 5.23 -17.38 1.36
C GLY A 113 4.22 -16.41 0.74
N VAL A 114 4.64 -15.22 0.30
CA VAL A 114 3.79 -14.32 -0.48
C VAL A 114 3.55 -14.91 -1.86
N VAL A 115 2.30 -14.81 -2.34
CA VAL A 115 1.89 -15.20 -3.69
C VAL A 115 1.54 -13.95 -4.49
N VAL A 116 2.20 -13.77 -5.64
CA VAL A 116 2.02 -12.61 -6.52
C VAL A 116 1.50 -13.10 -7.88
N MET A 117 0.23 -12.81 -8.17
CA MET A 117 -0.36 -13.00 -9.49
C MET A 117 0.07 -11.86 -10.44
N PRO A 118 -0.30 -11.87 -11.73
CA PRO A 118 0.03 -10.76 -12.65
C PRO A 118 -0.44 -9.41 -12.10
N SER A 119 0.48 -8.62 -11.58
CA SER A 119 0.22 -7.41 -10.79
C SER A 119 1.44 -6.48 -10.84
N HIS A 120 1.33 -5.30 -10.22
CA HIS A 120 2.45 -4.37 -10.10
C HIS A 120 2.77 -4.07 -8.64
N ILE A 121 4.04 -4.17 -8.25
CA ILE A 121 4.54 -3.85 -6.91
C ILE A 121 5.63 -2.76 -7.03
N GLY A 122 5.32 -1.58 -6.47
CA GLY A 122 6.18 -0.39 -6.53
C GLY A 122 7.33 -0.41 -5.53
N ILE A 123 8.37 0.40 -5.79
CA ILE A 123 9.53 0.57 -4.90
C ILE A 123 9.11 1.06 -3.51
N GLY A 124 9.81 0.64 -2.46
CA GLY A 124 9.53 1.02 -1.07
C GLY A 124 8.33 0.33 -0.45
N SER A 125 7.56 -0.45 -1.23
CA SER A 125 6.46 -1.23 -0.69
C SER A 125 6.95 -2.46 0.06
N TYR A 126 6.13 -2.92 1.00
CA TYR A 126 6.37 -4.11 1.81
C TYR A 126 5.13 -4.99 1.79
N VAL A 127 5.30 -6.31 1.65
CA VAL A 127 4.21 -7.28 1.68
C VAL A 127 4.57 -8.41 2.64
N GLY A 128 3.78 -8.60 3.68
CA GLY A 128 4.00 -9.58 4.74
C GLY A 128 3.66 -11.01 4.32
N GLU A 129 4.22 -11.97 5.08
CA GLU A 129 4.10 -13.42 4.89
C GLU A 129 2.65 -13.87 4.69
N GLY A 130 2.42 -14.87 3.83
CA GLY A 130 1.10 -15.48 3.61
C GLY A 130 0.11 -14.59 2.84
N THR A 131 0.51 -13.40 2.43
CA THR A 131 -0.34 -12.48 1.68
C THR A 131 -0.50 -12.92 0.23
N LEU A 132 -1.74 -12.85 -0.27
CA LEU A 132 -2.07 -13.03 -1.68
C LEU A 132 -2.27 -11.68 -2.36
N VAL A 133 -1.44 -11.40 -3.35
CA VAL A 133 -1.58 -10.30 -4.29
C VAL A 133 -2.21 -10.85 -5.56
N ASP A 134 -3.53 -10.71 -5.70
CA ASP A 134 -4.31 -11.29 -6.81
C ASP A 134 -4.09 -10.50 -8.12
N SER A 135 -4.68 -10.99 -9.21
CA SER A 135 -4.47 -10.47 -10.55
C SER A 135 -4.88 -8.99 -10.67
N TRP A 136 -4.04 -8.23 -11.38
CA TRP A 136 -4.24 -6.81 -11.66
C TRP A 136 -4.24 -5.91 -10.43
N VAL A 137 -3.72 -6.37 -9.31
CA VAL A 137 -3.47 -5.54 -8.13
C VAL A 137 -2.34 -4.57 -8.42
N GLY A 138 -2.53 -3.31 -8.03
CA GLY A 138 -1.49 -2.30 -8.00
C GLY A 138 -1.09 -1.98 -6.56
N ILE A 139 0.08 -2.42 -6.11
CA ILE A 139 0.68 -1.94 -4.86
C ILE A 139 1.58 -0.77 -5.20
N GLY A 140 1.11 0.43 -4.90
CA GLY A 140 1.83 1.67 -5.16
C GLY A 140 3.11 1.78 -4.32
N SER A 141 4.03 2.61 -4.78
CA SER A 141 5.30 2.83 -4.08
C SER A 141 5.10 3.23 -2.62
N CYS A 142 5.88 2.66 -1.73
CA CYS A 142 5.84 2.90 -0.29
C CYS A 142 4.63 2.30 0.46
N ALA A 143 3.63 1.71 -0.19
CA ALA A 143 2.51 1.07 0.49
C ALA A 143 2.99 -0.11 1.35
N GLN A 144 2.39 -0.25 2.55
CA GLN A 144 2.76 -1.28 3.52
C GLN A 144 1.60 -2.25 3.70
N VAL A 145 1.84 -3.52 3.41
CA VAL A 145 0.85 -4.59 3.52
C VAL A 145 1.33 -5.60 4.56
N GLY A 146 0.47 -5.93 5.50
CA GLY A 146 0.70 -6.88 6.57
C GLY A 146 0.72 -8.33 6.11
N ARG A 147 0.65 -9.25 7.08
CA ARG A 147 0.65 -10.70 6.88
C ARG A 147 -0.75 -11.23 6.65
N ASN A 148 -0.84 -12.37 5.94
CA ASN A 148 -2.11 -13.07 5.68
C ASN A 148 -3.19 -12.18 5.03
N VAL A 149 -2.80 -11.10 4.37
CA VAL A 149 -3.73 -10.19 3.69
C VAL A 149 -4.17 -10.80 2.37
N HIS A 150 -5.43 -10.60 2.02
CA HIS A 150 -5.94 -10.93 0.69
C HIS A 150 -6.27 -9.62 -0.06
N LEU A 151 -5.44 -9.27 -1.04
CA LEU A 151 -5.74 -8.21 -1.99
C LEU A 151 -6.43 -8.84 -3.20
N SER A 152 -7.75 -8.69 -3.30
CA SER A 152 -8.52 -9.30 -4.40
C SER A 152 -8.26 -8.59 -5.74
N GLY A 153 -8.65 -9.24 -6.84
CA GLY A 153 -8.35 -8.78 -8.20
C GLY A 153 -8.69 -7.31 -8.45
N GLY A 154 -7.72 -6.60 -9.04
CA GLY A 154 -7.86 -5.18 -9.40
C GLY A 154 -7.86 -4.19 -8.24
N VAL A 155 -7.46 -4.59 -7.04
CA VAL A 155 -7.25 -3.66 -5.91
C VAL A 155 -6.12 -2.69 -6.24
N GLY A 156 -6.35 -1.39 -5.98
CA GLY A 156 -5.34 -0.35 -6.08
C GLY A 156 -4.96 0.20 -4.72
N LEU A 157 -3.69 0.07 -4.34
CA LEU A 157 -3.11 0.76 -3.20
C LEU A 157 -2.27 1.92 -3.71
N GLY A 158 -2.60 3.15 -3.28
CA GLY A 158 -1.92 4.36 -3.73
C GLY A 158 -0.46 4.41 -3.32
N GLY A 159 0.38 4.88 -4.25
CA GLY A 159 1.75 5.22 -3.96
C GLY A 159 1.87 6.62 -3.38
N MET A 160 2.75 6.79 -2.40
CA MET A 160 2.99 8.07 -1.75
C MET A 160 4.48 8.26 -1.51
N ILE A 161 5.23 8.59 -2.57
CA ILE A 161 6.66 8.90 -2.47
C ILE A 161 6.82 10.34 -1.99
N GLU A 162 6.14 11.27 -2.65
CA GLU A 162 6.19 12.72 -2.36
C GLU A 162 4.83 13.24 -1.88
N PRO A 163 4.83 14.18 -0.93
CA PRO A 163 6.00 14.64 -0.17
C PRO A 163 6.50 13.57 0.82
N PRO A 164 7.81 13.58 1.21
CA PRO A 164 8.40 12.53 2.07
C PRO A 164 7.67 12.34 3.41
N MET A 165 7.13 13.40 4.01
CA MET A 165 6.37 13.33 5.26
C MET A 165 4.98 12.71 5.12
N ALA A 166 4.42 12.59 3.91
CA ALA A 166 3.09 12.04 3.73
C ALA A 166 3.06 10.56 4.12
N LYS A 167 2.03 10.16 4.86
CA LYS A 167 1.85 8.77 5.29
C LYS A 167 1.57 7.87 4.08
N PRO A 168 2.20 6.70 3.97
CA PRO A 168 1.83 5.71 2.98
C PRO A 168 0.51 5.02 3.35
N VAL A 169 -0.09 4.33 2.38
CA VAL A 169 -1.19 3.40 2.64
C VAL A 169 -0.68 2.25 3.49
N VAL A 170 -1.46 1.87 4.51
CA VAL A 170 -1.18 0.74 5.40
C VAL A 170 -2.37 -0.20 5.43
N ILE A 171 -2.14 -1.46 5.07
CA ILE A 171 -3.08 -2.56 5.26
C ILE A 171 -2.48 -3.46 6.34
N GLU A 172 -3.17 -3.64 7.44
CA GLU A 172 -2.68 -4.45 8.56
C GLU A 172 -2.90 -5.94 8.34
N ASP A 173 -2.37 -6.75 9.27
CA ASP A 173 -2.42 -8.19 9.21
C ASP A 173 -3.87 -8.71 9.11
N ASP A 174 -4.04 -9.88 8.49
CA ASP A 174 -5.32 -10.60 8.36
C ASP A 174 -6.45 -9.84 7.64
N ALA A 175 -6.19 -8.68 7.06
CA ALA A 175 -7.19 -7.90 6.33
C ALA A 175 -7.59 -8.54 4.99
N PHE A 176 -8.85 -8.35 4.61
CA PHE A 176 -9.37 -8.75 3.30
C PHE A 176 -9.84 -7.52 2.53
N ILE A 177 -9.29 -7.29 1.35
CA ILE A 177 -9.64 -6.16 0.49
C ILE A 177 -10.41 -6.67 -0.72
N GLY A 178 -11.69 -6.33 -0.80
CA GLY A 178 -12.58 -6.75 -1.89
C GLY A 178 -12.13 -6.21 -3.26
N ALA A 179 -12.46 -6.96 -4.31
CA ALA A 179 -12.02 -6.67 -5.67
C ALA A 179 -12.33 -5.23 -6.11
N ARG A 180 -11.38 -4.62 -6.86
CA ARG A 180 -11.48 -3.25 -7.39
C ARG A 180 -11.66 -2.17 -6.32
N SER A 181 -11.29 -2.44 -5.07
CA SER A 181 -11.20 -1.39 -4.06
C SER A 181 -9.99 -0.51 -4.31
N MET A 182 -10.12 0.78 -4.00
CA MET A 182 -9.11 1.81 -4.22
C MET A 182 -8.80 2.47 -2.87
N ILE A 183 -7.57 2.31 -2.37
CA ILE A 183 -7.12 2.80 -1.07
C ILE A 183 -5.93 3.72 -1.28
N TYR A 184 -6.07 5.01 -0.95
CA TYR A 184 -5.11 6.06 -1.32
C TYR A 184 -4.86 7.05 -0.18
N SER A 185 -3.94 7.99 -0.40
CA SER A 185 -3.69 9.17 0.46
C SER A 185 -3.42 8.82 1.91
N GLY A 186 -2.58 7.82 2.18
CA GLY A 186 -2.20 7.45 3.55
C GLY A 186 -3.32 6.80 4.38
N ALA A 187 -4.36 6.33 3.71
CA ALA A 187 -5.44 5.62 4.38
C ALA A 187 -4.97 4.30 4.98
N ARG A 188 -5.67 3.86 6.03
CA ARG A 188 -5.34 2.68 6.81
C ARG A 188 -6.51 1.71 6.89
N VAL A 189 -6.21 0.42 6.76
CA VAL A 189 -7.18 -0.66 7.02
C VAL A 189 -6.64 -1.49 8.17
N GLY A 190 -7.40 -1.54 9.26
CA GLY A 190 -7.01 -2.20 10.51
C GLY A 190 -6.96 -3.72 10.41
N GLU A 191 -6.29 -4.34 11.39
CA GLU A 191 -6.11 -5.79 11.53
C GLU A 191 -7.44 -6.54 11.39
N GLY A 192 -7.48 -7.57 10.55
CA GLY A 192 -8.67 -8.41 10.36
C GLY A 192 -9.88 -7.70 9.76
N ALA A 193 -9.75 -6.45 9.31
CA ALA A 193 -10.85 -5.75 8.69
C ALA A 193 -11.11 -6.28 7.28
N LEU A 194 -12.39 -6.25 6.89
CA LEU A 194 -12.84 -6.68 5.58
C LEU A 194 -13.50 -5.52 4.84
N LEU A 195 -13.00 -5.20 3.66
CA LEU A 195 -13.62 -4.25 2.75
C LEU A 195 -14.39 -4.97 1.65
N GLY A 196 -15.65 -4.56 1.46
CA GLY A 196 -16.46 -4.99 0.32
C GLY A 196 -15.86 -4.54 -1.01
N ALA A 197 -16.18 -5.26 -2.09
CA ALA A 197 -15.70 -4.92 -3.43
C ALA A 197 -16.09 -3.49 -3.84
N GLY A 198 -15.21 -2.81 -4.57
CA GLY A 198 -15.41 -1.45 -5.04
C GLY A 198 -15.32 -0.36 -3.96
N ALA A 199 -14.78 -0.68 -2.79
CA ALA A 199 -14.58 0.30 -1.72
C ALA A 199 -13.59 1.39 -2.16
N LEU A 200 -13.93 2.66 -1.86
CA LEU A 200 -13.03 3.81 -1.99
C LEU A 200 -12.68 4.32 -0.59
N LEU A 201 -11.39 4.37 -0.28
CA LEU A 201 -10.88 4.91 0.98
C LEU A 201 -9.71 5.85 0.73
N THR A 202 -9.85 7.10 1.14
CA THR A 202 -8.77 8.08 1.21
C THR A 202 -8.77 8.67 2.62
N ASP A 203 -7.77 9.45 2.98
CA ASP A 203 -7.65 10.13 4.28
C ASP A 203 -8.89 10.97 4.68
N THR A 204 -9.72 11.36 3.71
CA THR A 204 -10.91 12.20 3.92
C THR A 204 -12.23 11.43 3.91
N ILE A 205 -12.24 10.18 3.46
CA ILE A 205 -13.47 9.37 3.37
C ILE A 205 -13.96 8.98 4.76
N PRO A 206 -15.19 9.32 5.13
CA PRO A 206 -15.75 8.94 6.42
C PRO A 206 -16.08 7.43 6.48
N VAL A 207 -15.80 6.83 7.61
CA VAL A 207 -16.18 5.46 7.97
C VAL A 207 -17.24 5.54 9.03
N ILE A 208 -18.43 5.02 8.76
CA ILE A 208 -19.66 5.23 9.54
C ILE A 208 -20.17 3.89 10.04
N ASP A 209 -20.58 3.82 11.31
CA ASP A 209 -21.26 2.67 11.88
C ASP A 209 -22.71 2.60 11.41
N ALA A 210 -23.13 1.47 10.82
CA ALA A 210 -24.48 1.29 10.29
C ALA A 210 -25.56 1.23 11.38
N ALA A 211 -25.19 0.78 12.58
CA ALA A 211 -26.16 0.61 13.68
C ALA A 211 -26.46 1.94 14.40
N THR A 212 -25.44 2.80 14.52
CA THR A 212 -25.56 4.06 15.27
C THR A 212 -25.66 5.29 14.37
N GLY A 213 -25.16 5.19 13.11
CA GLY A 213 -24.99 6.34 12.21
C GLY A 213 -23.81 7.24 12.59
N GLU A 214 -23.02 6.87 13.58
CA GLU A 214 -21.85 7.65 14.03
C GLU A 214 -20.68 7.50 13.07
N GLU A 215 -19.93 8.58 12.86
CA GLU A 215 -18.68 8.57 12.13
C GLU A 215 -17.57 8.06 13.07
N LEU A 216 -17.08 6.85 12.79
CA LEU A 216 -16.03 6.20 13.60
C LEU A 216 -14.66 6.82 13.36
N SER A 217 -14.39 7.19 12.11
CA SER A 217 -13.07 7.67 11.66
C SER A 217 -13.15 8.34 10.28
N ARG A 218 -12.02 8.90 9.84
CA ARG A 218 -11.78 9.27 8.44
C ARG A 218 -10.48 8.64 7.96
N GLY A 219 -10.53 8.02 6.77
CA GLY A 219 -9.36 7.39 6.18
C GLY A 219 -8.87 6.14 6.89
N GLU A 220 -9.52 5.71 7.95
CA GLU A 220 -9.15 4.51 8.70
C GLU A 220 -10.35 3.59 8.88
N VAL A 221 -10.21 2.33 8.44
CA VAL A 221 -11.19 1.29 8.76
C VAL A 221 -10.76 0.63 10.06
N PRO A 222 -11.62 0.63 11.10
CA PRO A 222 -11.29 0.01 12.38
C PRO A 222 -10.95 -1.48 12.24
N PRO A 223 -10.08 -2.03 13.09
CA PRO A 223 -9.77 -3.44 13.07
C PRO A 223 -11.02 -4.29 13.34
N TRP A 224 -11.02 -5.51 12.79
CA TRP A 224 -12.10 -6.50 13.01
C TRP A 224 -13.49 -5.98 12.68
N THR A 225 -13.61 -5.25 11.54
CA THR A 225 -14.90 -4.76 11.04
C THR A 225 -15.14 -5.20 9.60
N VAL A 226 -16.41 -5.28 9.23
CA VAL A 226 -16.84 -5.44 7.84
C VAL A 226 -17.37 -4.10 7.35
N ALA A 227 -16.66 -3.49 6.42
CA ALA A 227 -17.02 -2.21 5.82
C ALA A 227 -17.36 -2.38 4.34
N VAL A 228 -18.44 -1.76 3.90
CA VAL A 228 -18.89 -1.80 2.50
C VAL A 228 -18.97 -0.40 1.91
N PRO A 229 -18.83 -0.25 0.57
CA PRO A 229 -19.04 1.03 -0.08
C PRO A 229 -20.48 1.51 0.09
N ALA A 230 -20.62 2.78 0.42
CA ALA A 230 -21.90 3.45 0.60
C ALA A 230 -21.81 4.90 0.18
N SER A 231 -22.91 5.63 0.25
CA SER A 231 -22.94 7.08 0.07
C SER A 231 -23.74 7.76 1.18
N ARG A 232 -23.27 8.91 1.63
CA ARG A 232 -23.97 9.76 2.59
C ARG A 232 -24.48 11.02 1.88
N PRO A 233 -25.77 11.36 1.98
CA PRO A 233 -26.30 12.57 1.39
C PRO A 233 -25.70 13.81 2.05
N ARG A 234 -25.37 14.81 1.25
CA ARG A 234 -24.90 16.13 1.70
C ARG A 234 -25.60 17.23 0.90
N GLU A 235 -26.07 18.24 1.63
CA GLU A 235 -26.72 19.39 1.03
C GLU A 235 -25.68 20.43 0.60
N TYR A 236 -25.90 20.97 -0.59
CA TYR A 236 -25.16 22.08 -1.19
C TYR A 236 -26.17 23.10 -1.76
N SER A 237 -25.71 24.27 -2.14
CA SER A 237 -26.55 25.30 -2.77
C SER A 237 -27.24 24.84 -4.08
N GLY A 238 -26.65 23.85 -4.76
CA GLY A 238 -27.18 23.29 -6.01
C GLY A 238 -28.05 22.04 -5.81
N GLY A 239 -28.27 21.57 -4.57
CA GLY A 239 -29.05 20.37 -4.25
C GLY A 239 -28.35 19.39 -3.34
N THR A 240 -29.00 18.24 -3.10
CA THR A 240 -28.46 17.16 -2.28
C THR A 240 -27.72 16.14 -3.13
N PHE A 241 -26.47 15.84 -2.77
CA PHE A 241 -25.62 14.90 -3.49
C PHE A 241 -25.14 13.79 -2.54
N GLY A 242 -25.04 12.55 -3.06
CA GLY A 242 -24.43 11.43 -2.34
C GLY A 242 -22.92 11.53 -2.41
N LEU A 243 -22.24 11.68 -1.27
CA LEU A 243 -20.79 11.62 -1.19
C LEU A 243 -20.34 10.22 -0.74
N PRO A 244 -19.22 9.71 -1.26
CA PRO A 244 -18.75 8.39 -0.90
C PRO A 244 -18.42 8.29 0.59
N CYS A 245 -18.77 7.16 1.20
CA CYS A 245 -18.36 6.77 2.53
C CYS A 245 -18.19 5.25 2.59
N LEU A 246 -17.57 4.75 3.66
CA LEU A 246 -17.63 3.34 4.01
C LEU A 246 -18.62 3.16 5.17
N LEU A 247 -19.42 2.11 5.07
CA LEU A 247 -20.40 1.74 6.09
C LEU A 247 -19.95 0.47 6.78
N VAL A 248 -19.65 0.53 8.07
CA VAL A 248 -19.36 -0.62 8.91
C VAL A 248 -20.68 -1.30 9.24
N ILE A 249 -20.90 -2.49 8.69
CA ILE A 249 -22.14 -3.26 8.80
C ILE A 249 -22.04 -4.39 9.84
N LYS A 250 -20.83 -4.71 10.30
CA LYS A 250 -20.58 -5.74 11.31
C LYS A 250 -19.26 -5.47 12.03
N HIS A 251 -19.28 -5.67 13.35
CA HIS A 251 -18.09 -5.82 14.17
C HIS A 251 -17.82 -7.32 14.40
N LEU A 252 -16.56 -7.70 14.42
CA LEU A 252 -16.08 -9.07 14.45
C LEU A 252 -15.33 -9.31 15.74
N GLU A 253 -15.35 -10.56 16.20
CA GLU A 253 -14.46 -10.98 17.27
C GLU A 253 -13.01 -11.09 16.74
N LYS A 254 -12.04 -10.74 17.60
CA LYS A 254 -10.62 -10.86 17.21
C LYS A 254 -10.29 -12.31 16.82
N GLY A 255 -9.73 -12.48 15.62
CA GLY A 255 -9.40 -13.78 15.04
C GLY A 255 -10.58 -14.47 14.32
N GLU A 256 -11.74 -13.83 14.23
CA GLU A 256 -12.85 -14.34 13.42
C GLU A 256 -12.47 -14.26 11.93
N ARG A 257 -12.19 -15.43 11.31
CA ARG A 257 -11.89 -15.50 9.87
C ARG A 257 -13.17 -15.39 9.05
N HIS A 258 -13.06 -14.61 7.97
CA HIS A 258 -14.16 -14.46 7.01
C HIS A 258 -13.97 -15.42 5.84
N ASP A 259 -14.87 -16.40 5.73
CA ASP A 259 -15.16 -17.02 4.45
C ASP A 259 -15.92 -16.03 3.57
N LYS A 260 -15.61 -15.98 2.26
CA LYS A 260 -16.39 -15.17 1.28
C LYS A 260 -17.90 -15.43 1.37
N ALA A 261 -18.32 -16.64 1.77
CA ALA A 261 -19.69 -16.99 2.00
C ALA A 261 -20.34 -16.20 3.15
N LYS A 262 -19.63 -16.04 4.28
CA LYS A 262 -20.13 -15.28 5.44
C LYS A 262 -20.28 -13.80 5.15
N LEU A 263 -19.41 -13.20 4.29
CA LEU A 263 -19.59 -11.83 3.85
C LEU A 263 -20.89 -11.65 3.07
N ASN A 264 -21.16 -12.54 2.12
CA ASN A 264 -22.40 -12.50 1.33
C ASN A 264 -23.62 -12.68 2.21
N GLU A 265 -23.55 -13.51 3.24
CA GLU A 265 -24.62 -13.69 4.22
C GLU A 265 -24.84 -12.44 5.07
N ALA A 266 -23.78 -11.78 5.57
CA ALA A 266 -23.86 -10.56 6.34
C ALA A 266 -24.48 -9.39 5.53
N VAL A 267 -24.13 -9.28 4.25
CA VAL A 267 -24.73 -8.28 3.35
C VAL A 267 -26.20 -8.59 3.04
N ARG A 268 -26.57 -9.89 2.90
CA ARG A 268 -27.96 -10.30 2.60
C ARG A 268 -28.88 -10.33 3.81
N ALA A 269 -28.33 -10.48 5.02
CA ALA A 269 -29.11 -10.52 6.26
C ALA A 269 -29.61 -9.14 6.72
N GLN A 270 -29.08 -8.06 6.15
CA GLN A 270 -29.62 -6.71 6.40
C GLN A 270 -30.93 -6.56 5.63
N PRO A 271 -32.08 -6.33 6.28
CA PRO A 271 -33.33 -6.06 5.58
C PRO A 271 -33.16 -4.79 4.75
N LEU A 272 -33.34 -4.92 3.43
CA LEU A 272 -33.48 -3.76 2.55
C LEU A 272 -34.79 -3.06 2.94
N THR A 273 -34.70 -2.10 3.85
CA THR A 273 -35.75 -1.09 4.03
C THR A 273 -35.58 -0.11 2.88
N LEU A 274 -36.42 -0.30 1.85
CA LEU A 274 -36.64 0.69 0.80
C LEU A 274 -37.37 1.90 1.39
#